data_0c5a33ffbde4b706f29cc52a2aace74f
#
_entry.id   0c5a33ffbde4b706f29cc52a2aace74f
#
_cell.length_a   1.000
_cell.length_b   1.000
_cell.length_c   1.000
_cell.angle_alpha   90.00
_cell.angle_beta   90.00
_cell.angle_gamma   90.00
#
_symmetry.space_group_name_H-M   'P 1'
#
loop_
_entity.id
_entity.type
_entity.pdbx_description
1 polymer ?
#
loop_
_entity_poly.entity_id
_entity_poly.type
_entity_poly.pdbx_seq_one_letter_code
_entity_poly.pdbx_strand_id
1 'polypeptide(L)'
;MKLINNASKIIIALFILNSATLFAQKTFGPLPTKMQLEWHDKEFYLFIHFGPNTFTDLEWGHGSEDPNVFNPTALDCNQWARIAKASGAKGIILTAKHHDGFSLWPSKYSKHTVRESKWLNGKGDVVKMLSDACKKAGIEMGVYISPWDRNHPDYGTPKYNEVFIQTMKELLTGYGKFFELWWDGANGEGPNGKRQVYDFKRFQDSALAYQPHLMIFSDIGPHVRWIGNEQGIINETNWNLLDTAGFKRG
;
A
#
# COMPACT_ATOMS: atom_id res chain seq x y z
N MET A 1 39.38 -41.00 -40.11
CA MET A 1 39.08 -40.83 -38.68
C MET A 1 39.81 -39.67 -38.00
N LYS A 2 41.00 -39.24 -38.44
CA LYS A 2 41.73 -38.08 -37.80
C LYS A 2 41.16 -36.69 -38.21
N LEU A 3 40.52 -36.50 -39.34
CA LEU A 3 39.98 -35.20 -39.80
C LEU A 3 38.71 -34.77 -39.03
N ILE A 4 37.87 -35.72 -38.60
CA ILE A 4 36.64 -35.42 -37.80
C ILE A 4 37.01 -34.91 -36.41
N ASN A 5 38.10 -35.41 -35.84
CA ASN A 5 38.56 -35.03 -34.51
C ASN A 5 39.07 -33.56 -34.41
N ASN A 6 39.60 -33.03 -35.53
CA ASN A 6 40.08 -31.64 -35.57
C ASN A 6 38.93 -30.63 -35.78
N ALA A 7 37.96 -30.96 -36.63
CA ALA A 7 36.76 -30.15 -36.83
C ALA A 7 35.94 -30.03 -35.53
N SER A 8 35.74 -31.12 -34.80
CA SER A 8 35.05 -31.09 -33.49
C SER A 8 35.78 -30.22 -32.44
N LYS A 9 37.12 -30.25 -32.43
CA LYS A 9 37.90 -29.41 -31.52
C LYS A 9 37.81 -27.93 -31.86
N ILE A 10 37.76 -27.57 -33.15
CA ILE A 10 37.59 -26.20 -33.63
C ILE A 10 36.19 -25.70 -33.31
N ILE A 11 35.14 -26.49 -33.45
CA ILE A 11 33.76 -26.16 -33.12
C ILE A 11 33.63 -25.92 -31.60
N ILE A 12 34.21 -26.76 -30.78
CA ILE A 12 34.21 -26.61 -29.32
C ILE A 12 34.98 -25.34 -28.90
N ALA A 13 36.12 -25.06 -29.50
CA ALA A 13 36.91 -23.85 -29.23
C ALA A 13 36.14 -22.58 -29.65
N LEU A 14 35.42 -22.60 -30.79
CA LEU A 14 34.57 -21.48 -31.22
C LEU A 14 33.36 -21.28 -30.28
N PHE A 15 32.79 -22.36 -29.74
CA PHE A 15 31.70 -22.27 -28.75
C PHE A 15 32.19 -21.71 -27.43
N ILE A 16 33.38 -22.09 -26.97
CA ILE A 16 33.99 -21.56 -25.74
C ILE A 16 34.39 -20.08 -25.89
N LEU A 17 34.93 -19.69 -27.09
CA LEU A 17 35.24 -18.29 -27.34
C LEU A 17 33.99 -17.40 -27.44
N ASN A 18 32.87 -17.91 -27.99
CA ASN A 18 31.60 -17.14 -27.99
C ASN A 18 30.96 -17.05 -26.59
N SER A 19 31.15 -18.05 -25.75
CA SER A 19 30.63 -17.96 -24.35
C SER A 19 31.47 -17.04 -23.47
N ALA A 20 32.74 -16.76 -23.81
CA ALA A 20 33.59 -15.83 -23.07
C ALA A 20 33.30 -14.35 -23.35
N THR A 21 32.49 -14.02 -24.36
CA THR A 21 32.13 -12.62 -24.73
C THR A 21 30.71 -12.23 -24.28
N LEU A 22 30.03 -13.06 -23.53
CA LEU A 22 28.84 -12.63 -22.81
C LEU A 22 29.24 -11.75 -21.62
N PHE A 23 29.82 -10.60 -21.92
CA PHE A 23 29.84 -9.53 -20.93
C PHE A 23 28.39 -9.21 -20.61
N ALA A 24 27.97 -9.50 -19.38
CA ALA A 24 26.69 -9.03 -18.90
C ALA A 24 26.61 -7.53 -19.18
N GLN A 25 25.62 -7.09 -19.94
CA GLN A 25 25.44 -5.67 -20.21
C GLN A 25 25.44 -4.93 -18.88
N LYS A 26 26.20 -3.86 -18.81
CA LYS A 26 26.21 -3.00 -17.63
C LYS A 26 24.77 -2.53 -17.42
N THR A 27 24.23 -2.82 -16.22
CA THR A 27 22.87 -2.41 -15.87
C THR A 27 22.72 -0.90 -15.97
N PHE A 28 21.59 -0.46 -16.52
CA PHE A 28 21.24 0.95 -16.60
C PHE A 28 20.47 1.34 -15.34
N GLY A 29 20.99 2.31 -14.60
CA GLY A 29 20.37 2.86 -13.40
C GLY A 29 20.37 1.90 -12.19
N PRO A 30 19.62 2.22 -11.14
CA PRO A 30 19.47 1.40 -9.95
C PRO A 30 18.70 0.11 -10.26
N LEU A 31 19.10 -0.99 -9.63
CA LEU A 31 18.42 -2.26 -9.71
C LEU A 31 17.31 -2.33 -8.65
N PRO A 32 16.20 -3.04 -8.95
CA PRO A 32 15.19 -3.31 -7.94
C PRO A 32 15.78 -4.13 -6.79
N THR A 33 15.37 -3.82 -5.59
CA THR A 33 15.68 -4.63 -4.40
C THR A 33 14.97 -5.98 -4.46
N LYS A 34 15.41 -6.94 -3.65
CA LYS A 34 14.73 -8.23 -3.51
C LYS A 34 13.24 -8.05 -3.14
N MET A 35 12.93 -7.13 -2.22
CA MET A 35 11.55 -6.83 -1.83
C MET A 35 10.71 -6.30 -3.00
N GLN A 36 11.29 -5.44 -3.84
CA GLN A 36 10.59 -4.93 -5.03
C GLN A 36 10.34 -6.03 -6.06
N LEU A 37 11.28 -6.97 -6.23
CA LEU A 37 11.07 -8.13 -7.10
C LEU A 37 9.97 -9.05 -6.55
N GLU A 38 9.99 -9.37 -5.26
CA GLU A 38 8.93 -10.15 -4.60
C GLU A 38 7.56 -9.47 -4.69
N TRP A 39 7.53 -8.15 -4.68
CA TRP A 39 6.30 -7.38 -4.89
C TRP A 39 5.83 -7.49 -6.36
N HIS A 40 6.74 -7.39 -7.33
CA HIS A 40 6.46 -7.59 -8.75
C HIS A 40 5.89 -8.99 -9.04
N ASP A 41 6.41 -10.03 -8.41
CA ASP A 41 5.96 -11.41 -8.56
C ASP A 41 4.51 -11.65 -8.10
N LYS A 42 3.92 -10.67 -7.39
CA LYS A 42 2.48 -10.74 -7.05
C LYS A 42 1.58 -10.50 -8.27
N GLU A 43 2.09 -9.88 -9.33
CA GLU A 43 1.39 -9.53 -10.57
C GLU A 43 0.20 -8.59 -10.34
N PHE A 44 -0.80 -9.00 -9.55
CA PHE A 44 -1.89 -8.13 -9.16
C PHE A 44 -2.47 -8.50 -7.79
N TYR A 45 -3.11 -7.52 -7.18
CA TYR A 45 -3.86 -7.63 -5.94
C TYR A 45 -5.10 -6.73 -6.02
N LEU A 46 -6.07 -6.96 -5.16
CA LEU A 46 -7.30 -6.17 -5.15
C LEU A 46 -7.16 -5.00 -4.18
N PHE A 47 -7.79 -3.89 -4.53
CA PHE A 47 -7.91 -2.72 -3.67
C PHE A 47 -9.38 -2.56 -3.29
N ILE A 48 -9.71 -2.51 -1.99
CA ILE A 48 -11.08 -2.41 -1.50
C ILE A 48 -11.25 -1.05 -0.82
N HIS A 49 -12.05 -0.18 -1.45
CA HIS A 49 -12.58 1.01 -0.83
C HIS A 49 -13.89 0.66 -0.13
N PHE A 50 -13.90 0.79 1.20
CA PHE A 50 -15.07 0.55 2.02
C PHE A 50 -15.00 1.43 3.26
N GLY A 51 -16.09 2.11 3.61
CA GLY A 51 -16.13 3.06 4.71
C GLY A 51 -17.45 3.82 4.75
N PRO A 52 -17.57 4.91 5.50
CA PRO A 52 -18.77 5.76 5.53
C PRO A 52 -19.20 6.20 4.14
N ASN A 53 -18.27 6.44 3.23
CA ASN A 53 -18.53 6.91 1.86
C ASN A 53 -19.34 5.90 1.04
N THR A 54 -19.24 4.60 1.34
CA THR A 54 -20.08 3.55 0.75
C THR A 54 -21.57 3.77 1.05
N PHE A 55 -21.91 4.45 2.14
CA PHE A 55 -23.27 4.68 2.61
C PHE A 55 -23.78 6.10 2.36
N THR A 56 -22.91 7.01 1.95
CA THR A 56 -23.24 8.44 1.71
C THR A 56 -23.17 8.80 0.24
N ASP A 57 -22.72 7.88 -0.62
CA ASP A 57 -22.49 8.12 -2.05
C ASP A 57 -21.53 9.30 -2.31
N LEU A 58 -20.51 9.42 -1.47
CA LEU A 58 -19.45 10.41 -1.59
C LEU A 58 -18.15 9.72 -1.97
N GLU A 59 -17.34 10.37 -2.79
CA GLU A 59 -16.01 9.89 -3.13
C GLU A 59 -15.09 9.90 -1.90
N TRP A 60 -15.08 11.00 -1.18
CA TRP A 60 -14.34 11.20 0.08
C TRP A 60 -15.11 12.16 0.97
N GLY A 61 -15.57 11.68 2.09
CA GLY A 61 -16.47 12.38 3.00
C GLY A 61 -15.95 13.72 3.53
N HIS A 62 -16.73 14.35 4.38
CA HIS A 62 -16.42 15.67 4.95
C HIS A 62 -15.60 15.61 6.23
N GLY A 63 -15.51 14.45 6.88
CA GLY A 63 -14.89 14.26 8.18
C GLY A 63 -15.81 14.60 9.35
N SER A 64 -17.04 14.99 9.09
CA SER A 64 -18.07 15.30 10.08
C SER A 64 -19.25 14.34 10.05
N GLU A 65 -19.13 13.25 9.32
CA GLU A 65 -20.15 12.21 9.24
C GLU A 65 -20.43 11.62 10.62
N ASP A 66 -21.73 11.38 10.90
CA ASP A 66 -22.10 10.60 12.09
C ASP A 66 -21.50 9.18 11.95
N PRO A 67 -20.69 8.69 12.89
CA PRO A 67 -20.16 7.33 12.86
C PRO A 67 -21.23 6.26 12.64
N ASN A 68 -22.49 6.53 13.02
CA ASN A 68 -23.61 5.62 12.83
C ASN A 68 -24.04 5.42 11.37
N VAL A 69 -23.56 6.23 10.43
CA VAL A 69 -23.70 6.00 8.99
C VAL A 69 -23.01 4.69 8.61
N PHE A 70 -21.88 4.37 9.26
CA PHE A 70 -21.20 3.10 9.06
C PHE A 70 -21.91 1.97 9.82
N ASN A 71 -22.86 1.31 9.17
CA ASN A 71 -23.61 0.20 9.73
C ASN A 71 -23.87 -0.93 8.72
N PRO A 72 -22.82 -1.62 8.24
CA PRO A 72 -22.96 -2.71 7.29
C PRO A 72 -23.72 -3.89 7.90
N THR A 73 -24.78 -4.34 7.21
CA THR A 73 -25.65 -5.44 7.68
C THR A 73 -25.21 -6.82 7.18
N ALA A 74 -24.40 -6.87 6.11
CA ALA A 74 -24.03 -8.12 5.44
C ALA A 74 -22.54 -8.16 5.06
N LEU A 75 -21.66 -7.52 5.86
CA LEU A 75 -20.22 -7.57 5.64
C LEU A 75 -19.68 -8.99 5.82
N ASP A 76 -19.09 -9.55 4.78
CA ASP A 76 -18.43 -10.86 4.79
C ASP A 76 -17.01 -10.76 4.21
N CYS A 77 -16.02 -10.51 5.06
CA CYS A 77 -14.60 -10.47 4.67
C CYS A 77 -14.09 -11.84 4.18
N ASN A 78 -14.72 -12.97 4.58
CA ASN A 78 -14.37 -14.27 4.01
C ASN A 78 -14.81 -14.37 2.55
N GLN A 79 -15.93 -13.75 2.16
CA GLN A 79 -16.33 -13.67 0.75
C GLN A 79 -15.28 -12.88 -0.03
N TRP A 80 -14.86 -11.69 0.44
CA TRP A 80 -13.84 -10.89 -0.22
C TRP A 80 -12.55 -11.68 -0.46
N ALA A 81 -12.04 -12.34 0.59
CA ALA A 81 -10.83 -13.15 0.48
C ALA A 81 -10.97 -14.36 -0.47
N ARG A 82 -12.14 -15.02 -0.48
CA ARG A 82 -12.41 -16.12 -1.42
C ARG A 82 -12.47 -15.65 -2.87
N ILE A 83 -13.13 -14.53 -3.14
CA ILE A 83 -13.23 -13.96 -4.49
C ILE A 83 -11.85 -13.50 -4.97
N ALA A 84 -11.08 -12.80 -4.14
CA ALA A 84 -9.71 -12.42 -4.46
C ALA A 84 -8.85 -13.64 -4.82
N LYS A 85 -8.87 -14.67 -4.00
CA LYS A 85 -8.15 -15.92 -4.30
C LYS A 85 -8.62 -16.59 -5.58
N ALA A 86 -9.92 -16.65 -5.81
CA ALA A 86 -10.50 -17.27 -7.01
C ALA A 86 -10.15 -16.50 -8.29
N SER A 87 -9.99 -15.18 -8.23
CA SER A 87 -9.53 -14.36 -9.35
C SER A 87 -8.03 -14.51 -9.65
N GLY A 88 -7.26 -15.16 -8.77
CA GLY A 88 -5.80 -15.28 -8.87
C GLY A 88 -5.02 -14.17 -8.18
N ALA A 89 -5.71 -13.19 -7.56
CA ALA A 89 -5.05 -12.12 -6.83
C ALA A 89 -4.23 -12.67 -5.65
N LYS A 90 -3.06 -12.10 -5.41
CA LYS A 90 -2.13 -12.54 -4.35
C LYS A 90 -2.42 -11.88 -3.01
N GLY A 91 -3.15 -10.77 -3.02
CA GLY A 91 -3.48 -10.03 -1.81
C GLY A 91 -4.66 -9.08 -1.97
N ILE A 92 -5.01 -8.45 -0.86
CA ILE A 92 -6.02 -7.39 -0.77
C ILE A 92 -5.44 -6.23 0.00
N ILE A 93 -5.57 -5.01 -0.54
CA ILE A 93 -5.36 -3.76 0.21
C ILE A 93 -6.73 -3.23 0.64
N LEU A 94 -6.87 -2.91 1.92
CA LEU A 94 -8.06 -2.28 2.49
C LEU A 94 -7.80 -0.81 2.78
N THR A 95 -8.71 0.08 2.39
CA THR A 95 -8.72 1.46 2.89
C THR A 95 -9.09 1.48 4.37
N ALA A 96 -8.13 1.22 5.23
CA ALA A 96 -8.38 1.17 6.67
C ALA A 96 -8.80 2.54 7.25
N LYS A 97 -8.29 3.65 6.69
CA LYS A 97 -8.72 5.02 6.97
C LYS A 97 -8.59 5.87 5.71
N HIS A 98 -9.68 6.47 5.24
CA HIS A 98 -9.72 7.41 4.13
C HIS A 98 -9.61 8.86 4.61
N HIS A 99 -9.77 9.84 3.73
CA HIS A 99 -9.64 11.28 4.01
C HIS A 99 -10.66 11.83 5.02
N ASP A 100 -11.82 11.19 5.15
CA ASP A 100 -12.83 11.51 6.17
C ASP A 100 -12.31 11.28 7.60
N GLY A 101 -11.21 10.56 7.76
CA GLY A 101 -10.62 10.25 9.06
C GLY A 101 -11.26 9.07 9.79
N PHE A 102 -12.28 8.42 9.17
CA PHE A 102 -12.95 7.28 9.80
C PHE A 102 -12.06 6.02 9.79
N SER A 103 -11.77 5.50 10.96
CA SER A 103 -10.94 4.30 11.12
C SER A 103 -11.79 3.05 11.17
N LEU A 104 -11.52 2.08 10.29
CA LEU A 104 -12.21 0.78 10.22
C LEU A 104 -11.79 -0.21 11.32
N TRP A 105 -11.01 0.25 12.29
CA TRP A 105 -10.63 -0.48 13.51
C TRP A 105 -10.82 0.44 14.71
N PRO A 106 -10.91 -0.07 15.95
CA PRO A 106 -11.15 0.72 17.15
C PRO A 106 -9.90 1.46 17.61
N SER A 107 -9.37 2.37 16.77
CA SER A 107 -8.18 3.16 17.06
C SER A 107 -8.30 3.94 18.36
N LYS A 108 -7.21 4.01 19.12
CA LYS A 108 -7.12 4.81 20.36
C LYS A 108 -6.79 6.27 20.07
N TYR A 109 -6.33 6.57 18.85
CA TYR A 109 -5.86 7.90 18.45
C TYR A 109 -6.90 8.69 17.66
N SER A 110 -8.10 8.15 17.46
CA SER A 110 -9.23 8.84 16.85
C SER A 110 -10.50 8.57 17.63
N LYS A 111 -11.43 9.55 17.59
CA LYS A 111 -12.82 9.39 18.03
C LYS A 111 -13.79 9.20 16.89
N HIS A 112 -13.26 9.06 15.66
CA HIS A 112 -14.04 8.81 14.45
C HIS A 112 -13.70 7.42 13.93
N THR A 113 -14.30 6.41 14.55
CA THR A 113 -13.95 5.00 14.32
C THR A 113 -15.18 4.10 14.40
N VAL A 114 -15.01 2.84 13.98
CA VAL A 114 -16.05 1.80 14.14
C VAL A 114 -16.53 1.63 15.60
N ARG A 115 -15.74 2.02 16.58
CA ARG A 115 -16.11 1.94 18.01
C ARG A 115 -17.24 2.92 18.36
N GLU A 116 -17.29 4.05 17.70
CA GLU A 116 -18.31 5.09 17.91
C GLU A 116 -19.59 4.83 17.09
N SER A 117 -19.57 3.83 16.18
CA SER A 117 -20.73 3.43 15.39
C SER A 117 -21.64 2.44 16.15
N LYS A 118 -22.90 2.32 15.71
CA LYS A 118 -23.82 1.29 16.17
C LYS A 118 -23.47 -0.11 15.66
N TRP A 119 -22.64 -0.20 14.63
CA TRP A 119 -22.27 -1.45 14.03
C TRP A 119 -21.64 -2.40 15.05
N LEU A 120 -22.21 -3.60 15.17
CA LEU A 120 -21.82 -4.60 16.17
C LEU A 120 -21.71 -4.05 17.60
N ASN A 121 -22.56 -3.05 17.94
CA ASN A 121 -22.54 -2.36 19.24
C ASN A 121 -21.17 -1.73 19.57
N GLY A 122 -20.48 -1.15 18.57
CA GLY A 122 -19.16 -0.54 18.73
C GLY A 122 -18.02 -1.54 18.87
N LYS A 123 -18.26 -2.84 18.64
CA LYS A 123 -17.25 -3.90 18.75
C LYS A 123 -16.73 -4.38 17.39
N GLY A 124 -17.10 -3.70 16.31
CA GLY A 124 -16.65 -4.01 14.96
C GLY A 124 -15.18 -3.70 14.77
N ASP A 125 -14.52 -4.49 13.90
CA ASP A 125 -13.14 -4.29 13.49
C ASP A 125 -12.95 -4.93 12.11
N VAL A 126 -13.11 -4.11 11.05
CA VAL A 126 -13.03 -4.60 9.67
C VAL A 126 -11.60 -5.05 9.33
N VAL A 127 -10.59 -4.34 9.85
CA VAL A 127 -9.19 -4.68 9.62
C VAL A 127 -8.88 -6.07 10.16
N LYS A 128 -9.35 -6.37 11.37
CA LYS A 128 -9.19 -7.70 11.96
C LYS A 128 -9.94 -8.78 11.19
N MET A 129 -11.21 -8.50 10.86
CA MET A 129 -12.03 -9.44 10.09
C MET A 129 -11.39 -9.80 8.74
N LEU A 130 -10.85 -8.82 8.03
CA LEU A 130 -10.18 -9.06 6.75
C LEU A 130 -8.82 -9.75 6.94
N SER A 131 -8.03 -9.36 7.93
CA SER A 131 -6.76 -10.02 8.24
C SER A 131 -6.94 -11.51 8.52
N ASP A 132 -7.92 -11.86 9.35
CA ASP A 132 -8.24 -13.25 9.65
C ASP A 132 -8.73 -14.01 8.39
N ALA A 133 -9.56 -13.37 7.56
CA ALA A 133 -10.06 -13.94 6.31
C ALA A 133 -8.95 -14.18 5.28
N CYS A 134 -8.04 -13.22 5.08
CA CYS A 134 -6.89 -13.35 4.19
C CYS A 134 -5.96 -14.49 4.65
N LYS A 135 -5.66 -14.53 5.95
CA LYS A 135 -4.86 -15.62 6.54
C LYS A 135 -5.51 -17.00 6.30
N LYS A 136 -6.82 -17.12 6.52
CA LYS A 136 -7.56 -18.37 6.27
C LYS A 136 -7.59 -18.76 4.80
N ALA A 137 -7.70 -17.78 3.90
CA ALA A 137 -7.67 -18.00 2.45
C ALA A 137 -6.27 -18.27 1.91
N GLY A 138 -5.20 -17.96 2.65
CA GLY A 138 -3.82 -18.07 2.19
C GLY A 138 -3.46 -17.04 1.13
N ILE A 139 -3.96 -15.80 1.30
CA ILE A 139 -3.56 -14.63 0.52
C ILE A 139 -3.03 -13.54 1.46
N GLU A 140 -2.31 -12.57 0.93
CA GLU A 140 -1.70 -11.52 1.73
C GLU A 140 -2.67 -10.35 1.94
N MET A 141 -2.43 -9.56 2.98
CA MET A 141 -3.16 -8.33 3.24
C MET A 141 -2.20 -7.14 3.22
N GLY A 142 -2.63 -6.05 2.63
CA GLY A 142 -2.06 -4.72 2.74
C GLY A 142 -3.07 -3.74 3.30
N VAL A 143 -2.63 -2.57 3.67
CA VAL A 143 -3.49 -1.49 4.17
C VAL A 143 -3.16 -0.16 3.51
N TYR A 144 -4.21 0.58 3.20
CA TYR A 144 -4.14 1.99 2.86
C TYR A 144 -4.56 2.81 4.06
N ILE A 145 -3.80 3.85 4.36
CA ILE A 145 -4.17 4.87 5.34
C ILE A 145 -3.86 6.26 4.77
N SER A 146 -4.88 7.11 4.72
CA SER A 146 -4.67 8.49 4.33
C SER A 146 -3.95 9.27 5.43
N PRO A 147 -2.85 9.97 5.13
CA PRO A 147 -2.30 10.97 6.05
C PRO A 147 -3.21 12.20 6.16
N TRP A 148 -3.97 12.51 5.10
CA TRP A 148 -4.99 13.56 5.20
C TRP A 148 -6.13 13.10 6.10
N ASP A 149 -6.56 13.98 7.01
CA ASP A 149 -7.58 13.69 8.00
C ASP A 149 -8.49 14.89 8.20
N ARG A 150 -9.70 14.78 7.72
CA ARG A 150 -10.70 15.86 7.76
C ARG A 150 -11.46 15.91 9.09
N ASN A 151 -11.22 14.94 9.99
CA ASN A 151 -11.88 14.86 11.29
C ASN A 151 -10.95 15.21 12.46
N HIS A 152 -9.67 14.81 12.42
CA HIS A 152 -8.81 14.86 13.59
C HIS A 152 -8.47 16.30 13.99
N PRO A 153 -8.72 16.71 15.27
CA PRO A 153 -8.53 18.10 15.73
C PRO A 153 -7.09 18.60 15.69
N ASP A 154 -6.11 17.70 15.79
CA ASP A 154 -4.69 18.05 15.72
C ASP A 154 -4.17 18.14 14.26
N TYR A 155 -4.97 17.78 13.24
CA TYR A 155 -4.56 17.91 11.84
C TYR A 155 -4.20 19.38 11.52
N GLY A 156 -3.17 19.57 10.69
CA GLY A 156 -2.64 20.91 10.40
C GLY A 156 -1.70 21.44 11.50
N THR A 157 -1.26 20.58 12.44
CA THR A 157 -0.29 20.90 13.47
C THR A 157 0.86 19.87 13.51
N PRO A 158 2.04 20.23 14.05
CA PRO A 158 3.14 19.25 14.20
C PRO A 158 2.79 18.01 15.02
N LYS A 159 1.83 18.12 15.95
CA LYS A 159 1.37 17.03 16.81
C LYS A 159 0.71 15.91 16.02
N TYR A 160 0.04 16.23 14.90
CA TYR A 160 -0.61 15.22 14.08
C TYR A 160 0.35 14.20 13.46
N ASN A 161 1.60 14.59 13.16
CA ASN A 161 2.60 13.63 12.70
C ASN A 161 2.83 12.51 13.71
N GLU A 162 2.82 12.81 15.00
CA GLU A 162 2.91 11.79 16.05
C GLU A 162 1.63 10.95 16.12
N VAL A 163 0.46 11.57 16.04
CA VAL A 163 -0.83 10.87 15.97
C VAL A 163 -0.83 9.87 14.84
N PHE A 164 -0.40 10.28 13.64
CA PHE A 164 -0.34 9.41 12.46
C PHE A 164 0.64 8.23 12.64
N ILE A 165 1.81 8.47 13.24
CA ILE A 165 2.78 7.41 13.57
C ILE A 165 2.17 6.40 14.55
N GLN A 166 1.48 6.85 15.58
CA GLN A 166 0.83 5.95 16.53
C GLN A 166 -0.33 5.18 15.91
N THR A 167 -1.07 5.80 14.99
CA THR A 167 -2.11 5.15 14.18
C THR A 167 -1.51 4.03 13.30
N MET A 168 -0.39 4.29 12.62
CA MET A 168 0.35 3.27 11.88
C MET A 168 0.84 2.13 12.80
N LYS A 169 1.34 2.49 13.99
CA LYS A 169 1.80 1.50 14.98
C LYS A 169 0.71 0.52 15.34
N GLU A 170 -0.52 0.99 15.62
CA GLU A 170 -1.64 0.10 15.93
C GLU A 170 -1.86 -0.93 14.81
N LEU A 171 -1.89 -0.47 13.55
CA LEU A 171 -2.08 -1.35 12.41
C LEU A 171 -0.90 -2.33 12.25
N LEU A 172 0.32 -1.82 12.21
CA LEU A 172 1.50 -2.61 11.89
C LEU A 172 1.93 -3.59 12.99
N THR A 173 1.42 -3.41 14.22
CA THR A 173 1.73 -4.31 15.35
C THR A 173 0.55 -5.14 15.82
N GLY A 174 -0.68 -4.78 15.46
CA GLY A 174 -1.90 -5.40 15.98
C GLY A 174 -2.58 -6.42 15.06
N TYR A 175 -2.30 -6.39 13.75
CA TYR A 175 -3.08 -7.11 12.74
C TYR A 175 -2.29 -8.11 11.90
N GLY A 176 -1.08 -8.45 12.33
CA GLY A 176 -0.20 -9.37 11.64
C GLY A 176 0.69 -8.68 10.61
N LYS A 177 1.24 -9.47 9.68
CA LYS A 177 2.16 -8.97 8.66
C LYS A 177 1.37 -8.44 7.47
N PHE A 178 1.70 -7.23 7.04
CA PHE A 178 1.22 -6.66 5.79
C PHE A 178 2.27 -6.75 4.69
N PHE A 179 1.84 -6.99 3.45
CA PHE A 179 2.76 -6.96 2.31
C PHE A 179 3.00 -5.53 1.82
N GLU A 180 2.01 -4.64 2.03
CA GLU A 180 2.08 -3.25 1.56
C GLU A 180 1.35 -2.30 2.52
N LEU A 181 1.95 -1.13 2.72
CA LEU A 181 1.35 0.05 3.33
C LEU A 181 1.25 1.14 2.26
N TRP A 182 0.06 1.60 2.00
CA TRP A 182 -0.22 2.60 0.99
C TRP A 182 -0.55 3.94 1.65
N TRP A 183 0.23 4.97 1.35
CA TRP A 183 -0.06 6.35 1.75
C TRP A 183 -0.56 7.13 0.56
N ASP A 184 -1.66 7.82 0.75
CA ASP A 184 -2.16 8.78 -0.22
C ASP A 184 -1.35 10.09 -0.20
N GLY A 185 -1.13 10.69 -1.36
CA GLY A 185 -0.45 11.97 -1.49
C GLY A 185 -1.35 13.18 -1.28
N ALA A 186 -2.66 12.97 -1.13
CA ALA A 186 -3.60 14.07 -0.94
C ALA A 186 -3.31 14.85 0.34
N ASN A 187 -3.38 16.17 0.23
CA ASN A 187 -3.12 17.10 1.31
C ASN A 187 -4.09 18.28 1.24
N GLY A 188 -5.30 18.06 1.72
CA GLY A 188 -6.31 19.10 1.85
C GLY A 188 -6.36 19.71 3.24
N GLU A 189 -7.36 20.54 3.46
CA GLU A 189 -7.61 21.16 4.75
C GLU A 189 -8.26 20.18 5.74
N GLY A 190 -7.89 20.30 7.00
CA GLY A 190 -8.53 19.62 8.12
C GLY A 190 -9.68 20.42 8.72
N PRO A 191 -10.23 19.97 9.86
CA PRO A 191 -11.39 20.61 10.49
C PRO A 191 -11.10 22.05 10.98
N ASN A 192 -9.84 22.40 11.11
CA ASN A 192 -9.38 23.74 11.50
C ASN A 192 -9.00 24.65 10.32
N GLY A 193 -9.28 24.23 9.07
CA GLY A 193 -8.95 24.96 7.84
C GLY A 193 -7.46 24.97 7.49
N LYS A 194 -6.64 24.14 8.13
CA LYS A 194 -5.21 24.09 7.88
C LYS A 194 -4.83 22.81 7.15
N ARG A 195 -3.81 22.92 6.29
CA ARG A 195 -3.14 21.78 5.68
C ARG A 195 -2.03 21.26 6.59
N GLN A 196 -1.76 19.97 6.53
CA GLN A 196 -0.71 19.33 7.32
C GLN A 196 0.63 19.44 6.58
N VAL A 197 1.69 19.66 7.36
CA VAL A 197 3.07 19.42 6.89
C VAL A 197 3.44 18.00 7.33
N TYR A 198 3.49 17.08 6.37
CA TYR A 198 3.78 15.68 6.65
C TYR A 198 5.27 15.44 6.85
N ASP A 199 5.62 14.68 7.88
CA ASP A 199 6.99 14.18 8.11
C ASP A 199 7.14 12.77 7.54
N PHE A 200 7.10 12.67 6.19
CA PHE A 200 7.19 11.38 5.50
C PHE A 200 8.47 10.59 5.84
N LYS A 201 9.55 11.28 6.18
CA LYS A 201 10.77 10.59 6.62
C LYS A 201 10.55 9.82 7.92
N ARG A 202 9.95 10.49 8.92
CA ARG A 202 9.59 9.81 10.18
C ARG A 202 8.53 8.74 10.00
N PHE A 203 7.57 8.95 9.10
CA PHE A 203 6.55 7.94 8.78
C PHE A 203 7.21 6.68 8.24
N GLN A 204 8.12 6.83 7.27
CA GLN A 204 8.88 5.73 6.68
C GLN A 204 9.72 4.99 7.72
N ASP A 205 10.54 5.73 8.49
CA ASP A 205 11.43 5.13 9.49
C ASP A 205 10.62 4.36 10.54
N SER A 206 9.49 4.93 10.99
CA SER A 206 8.61 4.28 11.96
C SER A 206 7.94 3.04 11.40
N ALA A 207 7.40 3.10 10.18
CA ALA A 207 6.75 1.97 9.55
C ALA A 207 7.71 0.79 9.36
N LEU A 208 8.92 1.04 8.88
CA LEU A 208 9.96 0.02 8.68
C LEU A 208 10.53 -0.51 10.00
N ALA A 209 10.54 0.29 11.08
CA ALA A 209 10.90 -0.20 12.41
C ALA A 209 9.86 -1.20 12.95
N TYR A 210 8.57 -1.02 12.63
CA TYR A 210 7.52 -1.98 13.02
C TYR A 210 7.48 -3.21 12.12
N GLN A 211 7.65 -3.05 10.80
CA GLN A 211 7.68 -4.14 9.82
C GLN A 211 8.80 -3.94 8.79
N PRO A 212 10.02 -4.48 9.01
CA PRO A 212 11.18 -4.24 8.14
C PRO A 212 11.02 -4.70 6.69
N HIS A 213 10.09 -5.60 6.40
CA HIS A 213 9.82 -6.12 5.05
C HIS A 213 8.57 -5.50 4.40
N LEU A 214 8.08 -4.41 4.96
CA LEU A 214 6.89 -3.74 4.46
C LEU A 214 7.22 -2.95 3.18
N MET A 215 6.48 -3.21 2.12
CA MET A 215 6.51 -2.33 0.94
C MET A 215 5.70 -1.07 1.25
N ILE A 216 6.29 0.09 0.96
CA ILE A 216 5.61 1.38 1.11
C ILE A 216 5.35 1.95 -0.27
N PHE A 217 4.08 2.14 -0.56
CA PHE A 217 3.56 2.77 -1.77
C PHE A 217 3.10 4.19 -1.44
N SER A 218 3.50 5.15 -2.24
CA SER A 218 2.97 6.52 -2.22
C SER A 218 3.26 7.22 -3.54
N ASP A 219 2.90 8.48 -3.68
CA ASP A 219 3.12 9.25 -4.91
C ASP A 219 4.58 9.26 -5.37
N ILE A 220 5.52 9.23 -4.44
CA ILE A 220 6.96 9.32 -4.73
C ILE A 220 7.80 8.21 -4.09
N GLY A 221 7.18 7.14 -3.63
CA GLY A 221 7.87 6.03 -2.98
C GLY A 221 7.86 6.12 -1.45
N PRO A 222 8.73 5.40 -0.74
CA PRO A 222 10.13 5.08 -1.09
C PRO A 222 10.35 3.81 -1.93
N HIS A 223 9.42 2.85 -1.91
CA HIS A 223 9.66 1.57 -2.57
C HIS A 223 8.93 1.46 -3.90
N VAL A 224 7.68 1.85 -3.93
CA VAL A 224 6.80 1.86 -5.10
C VAL A 224 6.14 3.23 -5.18
N ARG A 225 6.00 3.77 -6.37
CA ARG A 225 5.31 5.04 -6.59
C ARG A 225 4.06 4.87 -7.42
N TRP A 226 3.09 5.72 -7.18
CA TRP A 226 1.95 5.88 -8.06
C TRP A 226 2.34 6.62 -9.35
N ILE A 227 2.00 6.06 -10.51
CA ILE A 227 2.23 6.66 -11.82
C ILE A 227 0.94 6.95 -12.58
N GLY A 228 -0.19 6.72 -11.94
CA GLY A 228 -1.52 6.96 -12.50
C GLY A 228 -1.94 8.43 -12.46
N ASN A 229 -3.17 8.64 -12.79
CA ASN A 229 -3.88 9.92 -12.69
C ASN A 229 -5.37 9.66 -12.50
N GLU A 230 -6.10 10.64 -11.98
CA GLU A 230 -7.55 10.56 -11.74
C GLU A 230 -8.38 10.48 -13.04
N GLN A 231 -7.75 10.70 -14.19
CA GLN A 231 -8.42 10.62 -15.50
C GLN A 231 -8.42 9.19 -16.07
N GLY A 232 -7.70 8.26 -15.45
CA GLY A 232 -7.58 6.89 -15.93
C GLY A 232 -6.78 6.75 -17.23
N ILE A 233 -5.90 7.68 -17.54
CA ILE A 233 -5.08 7.70 -18.75
C ILE A 233 -3.68 7.18 -18.42
N ILE A 234 -3.16 6.30 -19.26
CA ILE A 234 -1.77 5.87 -19.23
C ILE A 234 -1.02 6.42 -20.44
N ASN A 235 0.22 6.87 -20.26
CA ASN A 235 1.08 7.33 -21.35
C ASN A 235 1.59 6.14 -22.18
N GLU A 236 1.98 6.39 -23.44
CA GLU A 236 2.59 5.37 -24.30
C GLU A 236 3.90 4.81 -23.72
N THR A 237 4.65 5.65 -23.02
CA THR A 237 5.90 5.27 -22.36
C THR A 237 5.87 5.69 -20.90
N ASN A 238 6.07 4.72 -20.01
CA ASN A 238 6.18 4.96 -18.58
C ASN A 238 7.51 4.37 -18.07
N TRP A 239 8.28 5.20 -17.38
CA TRP A 239 9.54 4.79 -16.77
C TRP A 239 9.32 4.24 -15.37
N ASN A 240 9.92 3.11 -15.05
CA ASN A 240 9.87 2.52 -13.71
C ASN A 240 10.69 3.32 -12.70
N LEU A 241 11.72 4.03 -13.18
CA LEU A 241 12.58 4.85 -12.33
C LEU A 241 12.02 6.26 -12.22
N LEU A 242 12.04 6.81 -11.00
CA LEU A 242 11.74 8.20 -10.72
C LEU A 242 13.03 8.94 -10.44
N ASP A 243 13.30 10.04 -11.18
CA ASP A 243 14.30 11.00 -10.77
C ASP A 243 13.75 11.81 -9.58
N THR A 244 14.36 11.61 -8.41
CA THR A 244 13.96 12.30 -7.19
C THR A 244 14.65 13.66 -7.03
N ALA A 245 15.54 14.06 -7.96
CA ALA A 245 16.14 15.39 -7.97
C ALA A 245 15.05 16.44 -8.22
N GLY A 246 14.84 17.33 -7.29
CA GLY A 246 13.83 18.39 -7.39
C GLY A 246 12.44 18.04 -6.86
N PHE A 247 12.15 16.79 -6.50
CA PHE A 247 10.92 16.45 -5.81
C PHE A 247 10.96 16.93 -4.35
N LYS A 248 10.07 17.85 -4.03
CA LYS A 248 9.76 18.17 -2.62
C LYS A 248 8.69 17.17 -2.17
N ARG A 249 9.03 16.30 -1.22
CA ARG A 249 8.01 15.53 -0.50
C ARG A 249 7.14 16.53 0.25
N GLY A 250 5.87 16.59 -0.08
CA GLY A 250 4.88 17.54 0.41
C GLY A 250 4.67 17.51 1.91
#